data_524f2275a458a83efc5552d910aba449
#
_entry.id   524f2275a458a83efc5552d910aba449
#
_cell.length_a   1.000
_cell.length_b   1.000
_cell.length_c   1.000
_cell.angle_alpha   90.00
_cell.angle_beta   90.00
_cell.angle_gamma   90.00
#
_symmetry.space_group_name_H-M   'P 1'
#
loop_
_entity.id
_entity.type
_entity.pdbx_description
1 polymer ?
#
loop_
_entity_poly.entity_id
_entity_poly.type
_entity_poly.pdbx_seq_one_letter_code
_entity_poly.pdbx_strand_id
1 'polypeptide(L)'
;MKHLKSMTIPEIGGILKEMGQPAFRAKQVYGWLHKGVRSFEEMTNLPKTLRDTLASQYPICAPEVVRKQESQKDGTIKYLWKLSDGNCVETVLMSYNYGNTVCISTEVGCRMGCAFCASTLGGLVRPLEPFEMLDQVLFTQIDSGLPVSHIVLMGIGEPLDNLSNVLRFLELVNSPEGMNISMRHISLSTCGLVPKIDELAEHKLQISLAISLHGPNNEIRNRIMPVNKAYPVEVLMEACRRYYEKTSRRIHFEYAMIQNVNDGPEHAKQLLALLKGLPAHVNLIPLNHVEESPLKPSTKAAVAAFQKALEDGGVTATVRRTLGSDIEASCGQLRRKYTKQIEENP
;
A
#
# COMPACT_ATOMS: atom_id res chain seq x y z
N MET A 1 -2.14 -20.82 -10.76
CA MET A 1 -3.25 -20.80 -11.76
C MET A 1 -3.39 -19.36 -12.25
N LYS A 2 -3.66 -19.13 -13.54
CA LYS A 2 -3.79 -17.75 -14.05
C LYS A 2 -5.16 -17.17 -13.68
N HIS A 3 -5.19 -15.96 -13.13
CA HIS A 3 -6.43 -15.25 -12.80
C HIS A 3 -6.75 -14.21 -13.86
N LEU A 4 -7.92 -14.31 -14.51
CA LEU A 4 -8.33 -13.36 -15.56
C LEU A 4 -8.37 -11.91 -15.07
N LYS A 5 -8.66 -11.68 -13.79
CA LYS A 5 -8.67 -10.34 -13.17
C LYS A 5 -7.27 -9.70 -13.08
N SER A 6 -6.18 -10.50 -13.16
CA SER A 6 -4.81 -10.00 -13.26
C SER A 6 -4.37 -9.67 -14.70
N MET A 7 -5.25 -9.83 -15.68
CA MET A 7 -4.95 -9.68 -17.10
C MET A 7 -5.53 -8.40 -17.67
N THR A 8 -4.82 -7.85 -18.66
CA THR A 8 -5.31 -6.75 -19.50
C THR A 8 -6.33 -7.25 -20.53
N ILE A 9 -7.09 -6.31 -21.12
CA ILE A 9 -8.06 -6.66 -22.19
C ILE A 9 -7.40 -7.38 -23.37
N PRO A 10 -6.21 -6.97 -23.87
CA PRO A 10 -5.51 -7.71 -24.93
C PRO A 10 -5.14 -9.15 -24.54
N GLU A 11 -4.70 -9.37 -23.29
CA GLU A 11 -4.35 -10.71 -22.80
C GLU A 11 -5.59 -11.63 -22.70
N ILE A 12 -6.71 -11.11 -22.16
CA ILE A 12 -7.99 -11.81 -22.18
C ILE A 12 -8.44 -12.07 -23.61
N GLY A 13 -8.24 -11.11 -24.51
CA GLY A 13 -8.55 -11.24 -25.93
C GLY A 13 -7.78 -12.36 -26.61
N GLY A 14 -6.52 -12.57 -26.26
CA GLY A 14 -5.71 -13.70 -26.74
C GLY A 14 -6.33 -15.04 -26.35
N ILE A 15 -6.70 -15.21 -25.07
CA ILE A 15 -7.36 -16.41 -24.55
C ILE A 15 -8.69 -16.67 -25.26
N LEU A 16 -9.51 -15.65 -25.37
CA LEU A 16 -10.82 -15.78 -25.99
C LEU A 16 -10.74 -16.09 -27.50
N LYS A 17 -9.72 -15.57 -28.19
CA LYS A 17 -9.44 -15.88 -29.59
C LYS A 17 -9.12 -17.37 -29.77
N GLU A 18 -8.32 -17.96 -28.89
CA GLU A 18 -8.03 -19.40 -28.89
C GLU A 18 -9.30 -20.24 -28.67
N MET A 19 -10.29 -19.70 -27.95
CA MET A 19 -11.61 -20.29 -27.76
C MET A 19 -12.60 -19.99 -28.92
N GLY A 20 -12.16 -19.39 -30.02
CA GLY A 20 -13.00 -19.01 -31.15
C GLY A 20 -14.00 -17.89 -30.88
N GLN A 21 -13.75 -17.05 -29.84
CA GLN A 21 -14.66 -15.98 -29.45
C GLN A 21 -14.33 -14.64 -30.13
N PRO A 22 -15.32 -13.80 -30.44
CA PRO A 22 -15.11 -12.48 -31.01
C PRO A 22 -14.34 -11.55 -30.06
N ALA A 23 -13.50 -10.66 -30.60
CA ALA A 23 -12.61 -9.77 -29.85
C ALA A 23 -13.33 -8.87 -28.81
N PHE A 24 -14.56 -8.42 -29.10
CA PHE A 24 -15.32 -7.56 -28.18
C PHE A 24 -15.69 -8.27 -26.85
N ARG A 25 -15.67 -9.59 -26.80
CA ARG A 25 -15.94 -10.38 -25.59
C ARG A 25 -14.91 -10.11 -24.49
N ALA A 26 -13.66 -9.77 -24.86
CA ALA A 26 -12.63 -9.43 -23.90
C ALA A 26 -13.01 -8.24 -23.02
N LYS A 27 -13.54 -7.17 -23.64
CA LYS A 27 -14.05 -6.01 -22.88
C LYS A 27 -15.24 -6.37 -21.98
N GLN A 28 -16.11 -7.26 -22.43
CA GLN A 28 -17.24 -7.71 -21.61
C GLN A 28 -16.78 -8.49 -20.38
N VAL A 29 -15.89 -9.47 -20.55
CA VAL A 29 -15.32 -10.24 -19.43
C VAL A 29 -14.58 -9.32 -18.47
N TYR A 30 -13.69 -8.46 -18.99
CA TYR A 30 -12.94 -7.49 -18.20
C TYR A 30 -13.86 -6.58 -17.37
N GLY A 31 -14.86 -5.99 -18.01
CA GLY A 31 -15.81 -5.09 -17.34
C GLY A 31 -16.60 -5.79 -16.21
N TRP A 32 -16.98 -7.07 -16.38
CA TRP A 32 -17.63 -7.84 -15.34
C TRP A 32 -16.69 -8.13 -14.16
N LEU A 33 -15.45 -8.54 -14.43
CA LEU A 33 -14.45 -8.79 -13.39
C LEU A 33 -14.16 -7.54 -12.53
N HIS A 34 -14.11 -6.36 -13.20
CA HIS A 34 -13.89 -5.07 -12.53
C HIS A 34 -15.17 -4.48 -11.88
N LYS A 35 -16.32 -5.13 -12.03
CA LYS A 35 -17.55 -4.84 -11.25
C LYS A 35 -17.65 -5.70 -9.98
N GLY A 36 -16.72 -6.63 -9.76
CA GLY A 36 -16.68 -7.45 -8.56
C GLY A 36 -17.60 -8.65 -8.57
N VAL A 37 -17.92 -9.21 -9.74
CA VAL A 37 -18.66 -10.49 -9.84
C VAL A 37 -17.94 -11.60 -9.09
N ARG A 38 -18.69 -12.48 -8.49
CA ARG A 38 -18.19 -13.62 -7.70
C ARG A 38 -18.28 -14.95 -8.46
N SER A 39 -18.99 -14.95 -9.61
CA SER A 39 -19.08 -16.12 -10.49
C SER A 39 -19.23 -15.70 -11.96
N PHE A 40 -18.89 -16.60 -12.90
CA PHE A 40 -19.15 -16.37 -14.33
C PHE A 40 -20.64 -16.40 -14.67
N GLU A 41 -21.49 -16.99 -13.83
CA GLU A 41 -22.93 -16.99 -14.03
C GLU A 41 -23.54 -15.60 -14.02
N GLU A 42 -22.96 -14.68 -13.25
CA GLU A 42 -23.39 -13.27 -13.18
C GLU A 42 -23.14 -12.52 -14.49
N MET A 43 -22.26 -13.01 -15.38
CA MET A 43 -21.91 -12.37 -16.65
C MET A 43 -22.99 -12.61 -17.72
N THR A 44 -24.19 -12.06 -17.48
CA THR A 44 -25.42 -12.38 -18.22
C THR A 44 -25.40 -12.06 -19.71
N ASN A 45 -24.54 -11.15 -20.18
CA ASN A 45 -24.36 -10.81 -21.59
C ASN A 45 -23.36 -11.73 -22.33
N LEU A 46 -22.81 -12.75 -21.65
CA LEU A 46 -21.98 -13.79 -22.26
C LEU A 46 -22.83 -15.05 -22.53
N PRO A 47 -22.57 -15.79 -23.65
CA PRO A 47 -23.19 -17.09 -23.90
C PRO A 47 -22.92 -18.06 -22.74
N LYS A 48 -23.91 -18.87 -22.40
CA LYS A 48 -23.79 -19.86 -21.32
C LYS A 48 -22.59 -20.79 -21.53
N THR A 49 -22.41 -21.30 -22.75
CA THR A 49 -21.27 -22.17 -23.10
C THR A 49 -19.91 -21.52 -22.83
N LEU A 50 -19.77 -20.22 -23.10
CA LEU A 50 -18.54 -19.50 -22.81
C LEU A 50 -18.34 -19.34 -21.28
N ARG A 51 -19.40 -19.01 -20.53
CA ARG A 51 -19.35 -18.92 -19.08
C ARG A 51 -18.93 -20.24 -18.44
N ASP A 52 -19.51 -21.35 -18.88
CA ASP A 52 -19.17 -22.68 -18.38
C ASP A 52 -17.72 -23.06 -18.71
N THR A 53 -17.25 -22.73 -19.92
CA THR A 53 -15.84 -22.95 -20.32
C THR A 53 -14.89 -22.13 -19.48
N LEU A 54 -15.16 -20.84 -19.28
CA LEU A 54 -14.34 -19.97 -18.45
C LEU A 54 -14.32 -20.45 -16.99
N ALA A 55 -15.46 -20.83 -16.44
CA ALA A 55 -15.59 -21.34 -15.07
C ALA A 55 -14.78 -22.62 -14.84
N SER A 56 -14.67 -23.48 -15.85
CA SER A 56 -13.89 -24.72 -15.75
C SER A 56 -12.37 -24.50 -15.79
N GLN A 57 -11.90 -23.38 -16.34
CA GLN A 57 -10.48 -23.13 -16.58
C GLN A 57 -9.88 -22.02 -15.70
N TYR A 58 -10.70 -21.08 -15.26
CA TYR A 58 -10.25 -19.89 -14.53
C TYR A 58 -11.07 -19.69 -13.25
N PRO A 59 -10.43 -19.56 -12.09
CA PRO A 59 -11.15 -19.24 -10.88
C PRO A 59 -11.54 -17.75 -10.86
N ILE A 60 -12.71 -17.44 -10.30
CA ILE A 60 -13.03 -16.12 -9.77
C ILE A 60 -12.88 -16.20 -8.26
N CYS A 61 -11.82 -15.56 -7.75
CA CYS A 61 -11.62 -15.40 -6.33
C CYS A 61 -12.14 -14.03 -5.90
N ALA A 62 -12.84 -13.99 -4.77
CA ALA A 62 -13.25 -12.76 -4.12
C ALA A 62 -12.91 -12.86 -2.63
N PRO A 63 -12.37 -11.82 -1.99
CA PRO A 63 -12.05 -11.86 -0.59
C PRO A 63 -13.33 -11.88 0.25
N GLU A 64 -13.22 -12.46 1.45
CA GLU A 64 -14.30 -12.49 2.45
C GLU A 64 -13.99 -11.50 3.56
N VAL A 65 -15.00 -10.77 4.06
CA VAL A 65 -14.86 -9.92 5.23
C VAL A 65 -14.84 -10.79 6.49
N VAL A 66 -13.68 -10.92 7.13
CA VAL A 66 -13.57 -11.59 8.43
C VAL A 66 -13.93 -10.65 9.56
N ARG A 67 -13.46 -9.40 9.46
CA ARG A 67 -13.76 -8.37 10.45
C ARG A 67 -13.83 -7.00 9.78
N LYS A 68 -14.82 -6.21 10.20
CA LYS A 68 -15.00 -4.81 9.83
C LYS A 68 -15.08 -3.98 11.10
N GLN A 69 -14.30 -2.91 11.16
CA GLN A 69 -14.35 -1.94 12.25
C GLN A 69 -14.59 -0.56 11.65
N GLU A 70 -15.52 0.19 12.20
CA GLU A 70 -15.87 1.53 11.74
C GLU A 70 -15.73 2.52 12.90
N SER A 71 -14.90 3.54 12.68
CA SER A 71 -14.66 4.60 13.66
C SER A 71 -15.89 5.48 13.83
N GLN A 72 -16.33 5.62 15.06
CA GLN A 72 -17.41 6.53 15.43
C GLN A 72 -16.95 8.00 15.48
N LYS A 73 -15.63 8.24 15.43
CA LYS A 73 -15.05 9.59 15.50
C LYS A 73 -14.91 10.26 14.15
N ASP A 74 -14.56 9.48 13.12
CA ASP A 74 -14.16 10.05 11.82
C ASP A 74 -14.61 9.21 10.61
N GLY A 75 -15.37 8.13 10.83
CA GLY A 75 -15.89 7.27 9.77
C GLY A 75 -14.83 6.42 9.06
N THR A 76 -13.61 6.34 9.59
CA THR A 76 -12.57 5.43 9.06
C THR A 76 -13.05 3.98 9.19
N ILE A 77 -12.95 3.22 8.09
CA ILE A 77 -13.34 1.81 8.09
C ILE A 77 -12.10 0.94 7.90
N LYS A 78 -11.90 -0.02 8.79
CA LYS A 78 -10.86 -1.03 8.65
C LYS A 78 -11.46 -2.40 8.37
N TYR A 79 -10.92 -3.05 7.36
CA TYR A 79 -11.28 -4.41 6.96
C TYR A 79 -10.13 -5.38 7.23
N LEU A 80 -10.49 -6.57 7.67
CA LEU A 80 -9.67 -7.76 7.59
C LEU A 80 -10.29 -8.68 6.55
N TRP A 81 -9.60 -8.83 5.44
CA TRP A 81 -10.01 -9.67 4.32
C TRP A 81 -9.34 -11.03 4.41
N LYS A 82 -10.11 -12.10 4.25
CA LYS A 82 -9.61 -13.46 4.05
C LYS A 82 -9.49 -13.73 2.56
N LEU A 83 -8.32 -14.16 2.15
CA LEU A 83 -8.00 -14.55 0.78
C LEU A 83 -8.38 -16.01 0.52
N SER A 84 -8.36 -16.43 -0.74
CA SER A 84 -8.75 -17.79 -1.16
C SER A 84 -7.87 -18.91 -0.58
N ASP A 85 -6.65 -18.59 -0.16
CA ASP A 85 -5.73 -19.53 0.50
C ASP A 85 -5.84 -19.53 2.04
N GLY A 86 -6.80 -18.80 2.59
CA GLY A 86 -7.03 -18.67 4.03
C GLY A 86 -6.20 -17.59 4.71
N ASN A 87 -5.21 -17.00 4.05
CA ASN A 87 -4.46 -15.89 4.59
C ASN A 87 -5.32 -14.62 4.71
N CYS A 88 -4.91 -13.71 5.61
CA CYS A 88 -5.62 -12.45 5.81
C CYS A 88 -4.74 -11.25 5.53
N VAL A 89 -5.37 -10.20 4.97
CA VAL A 89 -4.76 -8.87 4.74
C VAL A 89 -5.66 -7.76 5.25
N GLU A 90 -5.08 -6.61 5.50
CA GLU A 90 -5.80 -5.45 6.02
C GLU A 90 -5.96 -4.36 4.96
N THR A 91 -7.10 -3.69 4.99
CA THR A 91 -7.38 -2.51 4.18
C THR A 91 -8.04 -1.45 5.06
N VAL A 92 -7.67 -0.18 4.87
CA VAL A 92 -8.28 0.95 5.60
C VAL A 92 -8.84 1.95 4.63
N LEU A 93 -10.14 2.24 4.75
CA LEU A 93 -10.82 3.31 4.00
C LEU A 93 -10.88 4.55 4.88
N MET A 94 -10.37 5.66 4.36
CA MET A 94 -10.29 6.96 5.03
C MET A 94 -10.96 8.01 4.18
N SER A 95 -11.83 8.82 4.79
CA SER A 95 -12.51 9.92 4.11
C SER A 95 -11.80 11.24 4.36
N TYR A 96 -11.51 11.96 3.27
CA TYR A 96 -10.91 13.29 3.28
C TYR A 96 -11.77 14.26 2.46
N ASN A 97 -11.55 15.56 2.64
CA ASN A 97 -12.28 16.58 1.87
C ASN A 97 -12.06 16.49 0.35
N TYR A 98 -10.94 15.89 -0.08
CA TYR A 98 -10.60 15.69 -1.50
C TYR A 98 -11.05 14.33 -2.06
N GLY A 99 -11.69 13.49 -1.26
CA GLY A 99 -12.20 12.17 -1.66
C GLY A 99 -11.80 11.05 -0.72
N ASN A 100 -12.23 9.83 -1.03
CA ASN A 100 -11.95 8.66 -0.21
C ASN A 100 -10.63 8.00 -0.63
N THR A 101 -9.78 7.75 0.35
CA THR A 101 -8.47 7.08 0.18
C THR A 101 -8.53 5.68 0.76
N VAL A 102 -8.10 4.70 0.00
CA VAL A 102 -7.93 3.34 0.49
C VAL A 102 -6.45 3.02 0.69
N CYS A 103 -6.10 2.53 1.87
CA CYS A 103 -4.78 1.97 2.18
C CYS A 103 -4.84 0.46 1.98
N ILE A 104 -4.02 -0.09 1.09
CA ILE A 104 -4.00 -1.51 0.75
C ILE A 104 -2.69 -2.18 1.11
N SER A 105 -2.76 -3.49 1.35
CA SER A 105 -1.62 -4.39 1.55
C SER A 105 -1.08 -4.88 0.21
N THR A 106 0.23 -5.15 0.15
CA THR A 106 0.92 -5.68 -1.04
C THR A 106 1.49 -7.08 -0.83
N GLU A 107 1.50 -7.55 0.41
CA GLU A 107 2.00 -8.85 0.81
C GLU A 107 1.17 -9.42 1.96
N VAL A 108 1.29 -10.71 2.19
CA VAL A 108 0.85 -11.36 3.42
C VAL A 108 2.04 -11.42 4.38
N GLY A 109 2.06 -10.54 5.37
CA GLY A 109 3.22 -10.31 6.24
C GLY A 109 4.27 -9.39 5.59
N CYS A 110 5.45 -9.30 6.20
CA CYS A 110 6.55 -8.46 5.70
C CYS A 110 7.88 -8.93 6.28
N ARG A 111 8.93 -9.00 5.46
CA ARG A 111 10.26 -9.44 5.91
C ARG A 111 11.23 -8.32 6.28
N MET A 112 10.80 -7.05 6.21
CA MET A 112 11.70 -5.92 6.40
C MET A 112 12.18 -5.72 7.84
N GLY A 113 11.45 -6.24 8.84
CA GLY A 113 11.90 -6.27 10.24
C GLY A 113 11.91 -4.91 10.95
N CYS A 114 11.12 -3.93 10.49
CA CYS A 114 11.06 -2.60 11.11
C CYS A 114 10.58 -2.71 12.57
N ALA A 115 11.35 -2.17 13.54
CA ALA A 115 11.13 -2.35 14.97
C ALA A 115 9.82 -1.74 15.52
N PHE A 116 9.20 -0.85 14.77
CA PHE A 116 7.95 -0.16 15.12
C PHE A 116 6.72 -0.73 14.40
N CYS A 117 6.87 -1.77 13.56
CA CYS A 117 5.82 -2.23 12.67
C CYS A 117 5.30 -3.63 13.04
N ALA A 118 4.01 -3.73 13.35
CA ALA A 118 3.37 -4.99 13.68
C ALA A 118 3.32 -5.99 12.49
N SER A 119 3.39 -5.49 11.26
CA SER A 119 3.32 -6.34 10.05
C SER A 119 4.53 -7.26 9.87
N THR A 120 5.66 -6.98 10.55
CA THR A 120 6.88 -7.77 10.42
C THR A 120 6.98 -8.94 11.39
N LEU A 121 6.15 -8.96 12.43
CA LEU A 121 6.27 -9.90 13.55
C LEU A 121 6.05 -11.37 13.16
N GLY A 122 5.29 -11.62 12.09
CA GLY A 122 5.07 -12.97 11.54
C GLY A 122 5.92 -13.26 10.29
N GLY A 123 6.86 -12.38 9.93
CA GLY A 123 7.62 -12.50 8.69
C GLY A 123 6.76 -12.36 7.43
N LEU A 124 7.35 -12.67 6.28
CA LEU A 124 6.69 -12.73 4.99
C LEU A 124 6.16 -14.15 4.73
N VAL A 125 4.87 -14.27 4.44
CA VAL A 125 4.27 -15.52 3.98
C VAL A 125 4.37 -15.63 2.46
N ARG A 126 3.83 -14.63 1.74
CA ARG A 126 3.92 -14.52 0.28
C ARG A 126 3.60 -13.10 -0.23
N PRO A 127 4.05 -12.77 -1.45
CA PRO A 127 3.54 -11.59 -2.15
C PRO A 127 2.05 -11.76 -2.51
N LEU A 128 1.35 -10.63 -2.68
CA LEU A 128 0.00 -10.61 -3.24
C LEU A 128 0.04 -10.60 -4.77
N GLU A 129 -0.89 -11.31 -5.37
CA GLU A 129 -1.17 -11.25 -6.81
C GLU A 129 -1.83 -9.91 -7.19
N PRO A 130 -1.72 -9.45 -8.45
CA PRO A 130 -2.33 -8.19 -8.88
C PRO A 130 -3.84 -8.11 -8.62
N PHE A 131 -4.57 -9.21 -8.83
CA PHE A 131 -6.02 -9.25 -8.58
C PHE A 131 -6.35 -9.11 -7.08
N GLU A 132 -5.51 -9.62 -6.17
CA GLU A 132 -5.73 -9.52 -4.73
C GLU A 132 -5.56 -8.08 -4.22
N MET A 133 -4.63 -7.32 -4.82
CA MET A 133 -4.49 -5.89 -4.57
C MET A 133 -5.67 -5.10 -5.14
N LEU A 134 -6.11 -5.44 -6.36
CA LEU A 134 -7.28 -4.83 -7.00
C LEU A 134 -8.56 -5.09 -6.21
N ASP A 135 -8.72 -6.31 -5.70
CA ASP A 135 -9.88 -6.72 -4.92
C ASP A 135 -9.99 -5.98 -3.59
N GLN A 136 -8.89 -5.63 -2.94
CA GLN A 136 -8.93 -4.79 -1.75
C GLN A 136 -9.58 -3.43 -2.04
N VAL A 137 -9.28 -2.80 -3.18
CA VAL A 137 -9.90 -1.54 -3.59
C VAL A 137 -11.37 -1.75 -3.96
N LEU A 138 -11.63 -2.72 -4.82
CA LEU A 138 -12.93 -2.99 -5.40
C LEU A 138 -13.97 -3.39 -4.35
N PHE A 139 -13.64 -4.38 -3.51
CA PHE A 139 -14.57 -4.87 -2.50
C PHE A 139 -14.73 -3.91 -1.31
N THR A 140 -13.72 -3.09 -1.01
CA THR A 140 -13.89 -1.97 -0.08
C THR A 140 -14.92 -0.96 -0.61
N GLN A 141 -14.84 -0.62 -1.90
CA GLN A 141 -15.82 0.29 -2.54
C GLN A 141 -17.24 -0.32 -2.54
N ILE A 142 -17.36 -1.61 -2.86
CA ILE A 142 -18.65 -2.33 -2.90
C ILE A 142 -19.28 -2.41 -1.50
N ASP A 143 -18.49 -2.81 -0.48
CA ASP A 143 -19.01 -3.02 0.88
C ASP A 143 -19.33 -1.68 1.59
N SER A 144 -18.52 -0.65 1.39
CA SER A 144 -18.75 0.67 2.00
C SER A 144 -19.80 1.50 1.28
N GLY A 145 -20.06 1.23 -0.01
CA GLY A 145 -20.89 2.09 -0.89
C GLY A 145 -20.23 3.43 -1.24
N LEU A 146 -18.96 3.64 -0.84
CA LEU A 146 -18.23 4.89 -1.05
C LEU A 146 -17.26 4.76 -2.24
N PRO A 147 -17.27 5.70 -3.20
CA PRO A 147 -16.33 5.68 -4.31
C PRO A 147 -14.91 5.92 -3.82
N VAL A 148 -13.97 5.07 -4.21
CA VAL A 148 -12.54 5.23 -3.93
C VAL A 148 -11.91 6.09 -5.02
N SER A 149 -11.24 7.18 -4.63
CA SER A 149 -10.58 8.12 -5.53
C SER A 149 -9.06 8.12 -5.41
N HIS A 150 -8.52 7.66 -4.27
CA HIS A 150 -7.08 7.64 -3.98
C HIS A 150 -6.67 6.29 -3.39
N ILE A 151 -5.44 5.87 -3.69
CA ILE A 151 -4.87 4.62 -3.18
C ILE A 151 -3.51 4.90 -2.56
N VAL A 152 -3.26 4.33 -1.38
CA VAL A 152 -1.92 4.32 -0.79
C VAL A 152 -1.48 2.88 -0.54
N LEU A 153 -0.34 2.50 -1.11
CA LEU A 153 0.30 1.21 -0.88
C LEU A 153 1.19 1.35 0.37
N MET A 154 0.52 1.43 1.53
CA MET A 154 1.13 1.66 2.85
C MET A 154 0.58 0.69 3.90
N GLY A 155 -0.07 -0.38 3.47
CA GLY A 155 -0.59 -1.45 4.33
C GLY A 155 0.49 -2.47 4.68
N ILE A 156 0.10 -3.74 4.77
CA ILE A 156 1.02 -4.85 5.07
C ILE A 156 1.89 -5.14 3.85
N GLY A 157 3.21 -5.24 4.06
CA GLY A 157 4.20 -5.58 3.03
C GLY A 157 5.11 -4.43 2.62
N GLU A 158 6.10 -4.77 1.80
CA GLU A 158 6.97 -3.82 1.12
C GLU A 158 6.64 -3.84 -0.38
N PRO A 159 6.02 -2.78 -0.93
CA PRO A 159 5.59 -2.79 -2.33
C PRO A 159 6.70 -3.07 -3.34
N LEU A 160 7.92 -2.61 -3.07
CA LEU A 160 9.05 -2.84 -3.98
C LEU A 160 9.63 -4.25 -3.88
N ASP A 161 9.32 -5.01 -2.83
CA ASP A 161 9.65 -6.44 -2.75
C ASP A 161 8.73 -7.27 -3.66
N ASN A 162 7.53 -6.76 -3.93
CA ASN A 162 6.54 -7.31 -4.85
C ASN A 162 6.36 -6.47 -6.13
N LEU A 163 7.43 -5.83 -6.63
CA LEU A 163 7.36 -4.78 -7.64
C LEU A 163 6.64 -5.22 -8.93
N SER A 164 6.89 -6.41 -9.46
CA SER A 164 6.27 -6.87 -10.71
C SER A 164 4.74 -6.95 -10.62
N ASN A 165 4.21 -7.48 -9.51
CA ASN A 165 2.76 -7.55 -9.28
C ASN A 165 2.18 -6.16 -8.99
N VAL A 166 2.92 -5.30 -8.28
CA VAL A 166 2.52 -3.91 -8.03
C VAL A 166 2.43 -3.13 -9.35
N LEU A 167 3.39 -3.27 -10.26
CA LEU A 167 3.34 -2.63 -11.58
C LEU A 167 2.11 -3.10 -12.38
N ARG A 168 1.82 -4.40 -12.37
CA ARG A 168 0.62 -4.94 -13.00
C ARG A 168 -0.66 -4.42 -12.35
N PHE A 169 -0.73 -4.36 -11.01
CA PHE A 169 -1.85 -3.74 -10.30
C PHE A 169 -2.06 -2.29 -10.71
N LEU A 170 -0.99 -1.49 -10.80
CA LEU A 170 -1.06 -0.09 -11.23
C LEU A 170 -1.61 0.05 -12.65
N GLU A 171 -1.20 -0.83 -13.58
CA GLU A 171 -1.74 -0.87 -14.94
C GLU A 171 -3.25 -1.16 -14.93
N LEU A 172 -3.69 -2.17 -14.18
CA LEU A 172 -5.09 -2.59 -14.13
C LEU A 172 -6.00 -1.54 -13.46
N VAL A 173 -5.59 -0.98 -12.33
CA VAL A 173 -6.41 0.00 -11.59
C VAL A 173 -6.54 1.33 -12.33
N ASN A 174 -5.57 1.67 -13.17
CA ASN A 174 -5.59 2.88 -14.01
C ASN A 174 -6.34 2.69 -15.33
N SER A 175 -6.68 1.44 -15.71
CA SER A 175 -7.37 1.15 -16.97
C SER A 175 -8.71 1.89 -17.07
N PRO A 176 -8.97 2.60 -18.19
CA PRO A 176 -10.24 3.32 -18.40
C PRO A 176 -11.48 2.41 -18.40
N GLU A 177 -11.31 1.15 -18.81
CA GLU A 177 -12.38 0.15 -18.80
C GLU A 177 -12.54 -0.56 -17.45
N GLY A 178 -11.64 -0.28 -16.49
CA GLY A 178 -11.66 -0.81 -15.13
C GLY A 178 -12.09 0.25 -14.12
N MET A 179 -11.31 0.41 -13.04
CA MET A 179 -11.59 1.37 -11.97
C MET A 179 -11.24 2.82 -12.36
N ASN A 180 -10.40 3.01 -13.36
CA ASN A 180 -10.00 4.32 -13.91
C ASN A 180 -9.44 5.29 -12.86
N ILE A 181 -8.68 4.79 -11.90
CA ILE A 181 -8.04 5.63 -10.89
C ILE A 181 -6.71 6.15 -11.44
N SER A 182 -6.59 7.49 -11.51
CA SER A 182 -5.38 8.14 -12.04
C SER A 182 -4.14 7.79 -11.22
N MET A 183 -3.02 7.53 -11.91
CA MET A 183 -1.71 7.32 -11.28
C MET A 183 -1.31 8.45 -10.32
N ARG A 184 -1.75 9.70 -10.56
CA ARG A 184 -1.50 10.85 -9.69
C ARG A 184 -2.20 10.76 -8.34
N HIS A 185 -3.21 9.91 -8.23
CA HIS A 185 -3.95 9.64 -6.99
C HIS A 185 -3.43 8.39 -6.27
N ILE A 186 -2.29 7.85 -6.69
CA ILE A 186 -1.69 6.67 -6.09
C ILE A 186 -0.36 7.04 -5.45
N SER A 187 -0.20 6.66 -4.17
CA SER A 187 1.07 6.79 -3.45
C SER A 187 1.63 5.41 -3.13
N LEU A 188 2.89 5.20 -3.48
CA LEU A 188 3.64 3.99 -3.16
C LEU A 188 4.68 4.32 -2.11
N SER A 189 4.67 3.62 -0.97
CA SER A 189 5.67 3.77 0.06
C SER A 189 6.69 2.63 0.00
N THR A 190 7.95 2.92 0.30
CA THR A 190 9.01 1.91 0.40
C THR A 190 9.95 2.20 1.56
N CYS A 191 10.44 1.15 2.20
CA CYS A 191 11.49 1.25 3.22
C CYS A 191 12.89 1.56 2.63
N GLY A 192 13.04 1.53 1.29
CA GLY A 192 14.27 1.93 0.61
C GLY A 192 15.05 0.77 -0.01
N LEU A 193 14.40 -0.12 -0.74
CA LEU A 193 15.06 -1.14 -1.57
C LEU A 193 15.68 -0.45 -2.80
N VAL A 194 16.91 0.06 -2.66
CA VAL A 194 17.58 0.93 -3.65
C VAL A 194 17.55 0.40 -5.08
N PRO A 195 17.92 -0.87 -5.39
CA PRO A 195 17.85 -1.35 -6.77
C PRO A 195 16.43 -1.31 -7.34
N LYS A 196 15.42 -1.48 -6.49
CA LYS A 196 14.02 -1.46 -6.89
C LYS A 196 13.46 -0.04 -7.06
N ILE A 197 14.01 0.95 -6.35
CA ILE A 197 13.74 2.37 -6.61
C ILE A 197 14.26 2.75 -8.00
N ASP A 198 15.48 2.34 -8.34
CA ASP A 198 16.06 2.58 -9.66
C ASP A 198 15.24 1.89 -10.78
N GLU A 199 14.80 0.63 -10.57
CA GLU A 199 13.92 -0.09 -11.49
C GLU A 199 12.56 0.64 -11.65
N LEU A 200 11.95 1.07 -10.56
CA LEU A 200 10.69 1.83 -10.60
C LEU A 200 10.82 3.14 -11.39
N ALA A 201 11.96 3.82 -11.27
CA ALA A 201 12.23 5.08 -11.99
C ALA A 201 12.20 4.91 -13.51
N GLU A 202 12.60 3.75 -14.05
CA GLU A 202 12.59 3.47 -15.50
C GLU A 202 11.18 3.47 -16.08
N HIS A 203 10.17 3.12 -15.27
CA HIS A 203 8.76 3.11 -15.71
C HIS A 203 8.15 4.51 -15.83
N LYS A 204 8.80 5.56 -15.30
CA LYS A 204 8.36 6.97 -15.36
C LYS A 204 6.88 7.18 -15.02
N LEU A 205 6.39 6.43 -14.04
CA LEU A 205 4.99 6.49 -13.60
C LEU A 205 4.67 7.83 -12.93
N GLN A 206 3.42 8.28 -13.06
CA GLN A 206 2.95 9.52 -12.44
C GLN A 206 2.48 9.33 -10.99
N ILE A 207 2.91 8.27 -10.31
CA ILE A 207 2.61 8.03 -8.90
C ILE A 207 3.40 8.95 -7.99
N SER A 208 2.97 9.05 -6.72
CA SER A 208 3.75 9.69 -5.65
C SER A 208 4.61 8.63 -4.96
N LEU A 209 5.94 8.82 -4.96
CA LEU A 209 6.85 7.96 -4.21
C LEU A 209 7.01 8.51 -2.79
N ALA A 210 6.79 7.65 -1.79
CA ALA A 210 7.02 7.94 -0.38
C ALA A 210 8.15 7.04 0.15
N ILE A 211 9.16 7.64 0.75
CA ILE A 211 10.27 6.93 1.38
C ILE A 211 10.06 6.85 2.88
N SER A 212 9.89 5.67 3.41
CA SER A 212 9.90 5.39 4.83
C SER A 212 11.32 5.61 5.38
N LEU A 213 11.65 6.88 5.67
CA LEU A 213 12.99 7.26 6.11
C LEU A 213 13.18 7.02 7.62
N HIS A 214 12.30 7.55 8.44
CA HIS A 214 12.17 7.36 9.89
C HIS A 214 13.42 7.64 10.73
N GLY A 215 14.55 7.94 10.13
CA GLY A 215 15.80 8.33 10.81
C GLY A 215 16.72 9.11 9.90
N PRO A 216 17.41 10.16 10.41
CA PRO A 216 18.22 11.06 9.59
C PRO A 216 19.65 10.58 9.42
N ASN A 217 20.03 9.44 9.99
CA ASN A 217 21.37 8.88 9.94
C ASN A 217 21.37 7.36 10.05
N ASN A 218 22.52 6.73 9.79
CA ASN A 218 22.66 5.27 9.79
C ASN A 218 22.51 4.64 11.18
N GLU A 219 22.92 5.33 12.24
CA GLU A 219 22.82 4.82 13.62
C GLU A 219 21.35 4.55 13.97
N ILE A 220 20.50 5.55 13.79
CA ILE A 220 19.07 5.45 14.07
C ILE A 220 18.40 4.46 13.13
N ARG A 221 18.66 4.57 11.82
CA ARG A 221 18.03 3.65 10.85
C ARG A 221 18.44 2.20 11.08
N ASN A 222 19.70 1.90 11.38
CA ASN A 222 20.14 0.55 11.70
C ASN A 222 19.41 -0.06 12.90
N ARG A 223 19.05 0.80 13.87
CA ARG A 223 18.32 0.39 15.07
C ARG A 223 16.85 0.08 14.80
N ILE A 224 16.18 0.85 13.93
CA ILE A 224 14.73 0.76 13.74
C ILE A 224 14.31 0.16 12.39
N MET A 225 15.20 0.15 11.39
CA MET A 225 14.94 -0.33 10.03
C MET A 225 16.14 -1.15 9.52
N PRO A 226 16.12 -2.48 9.67
CA PRO A 226 17.25 -3.34 9.30
C PRO A 226 17.69 -3.26 7.83
N VAL A 227 16.81 -2.83 6.92
CA VAL A 227 17.11 -2.60 5.50
C VAL A 227 18.27 -1.61 5.30
N ASN A 228 18.50 -0.71 6.26
CA ASN A 228 19.60 0.25 6.21
C ASN A 228 20.99 -0.40 6.25
N LYS A 229 21.12 -1.61 6.79
CA LYS A 229 22.37 -2.37 6.74
C LYS A 229 22.78 -2.76 5.32
N ALA A 230 21.79 -3.02 4.45
CA ALA A 230 22.01 -3.29 3.05
C ALA A 230 22.12 -2.00 2.22
N TYR A 231 21.33 -0.98 2.57
CA TYR A 231 21.26 0.29 1.85
C TYR A 231 21.36 1.45 2.85
N PRO A 232 22.59 1.91 3.18
CA PRO A 232 22.82 3.05 4.06
C PRO A 232 22.09 4.31 3.58
N VAL A 233 21.81 5.23 4.51
CA VAL A 233 20.98 6.42 4.22
C VAL A 233 21.54 7.25 3.06
N GLU A 234 22.85 7.33 2.90
CA GLU A 234 23.51 8.07 1.82
C GLU A 234 23.19 7.44 0.45
N VAL A 235 23.26 6.10 0.35
CA VAL A 235 22.96 5.33 -0.85
C VAL A 235 21.47 5.44 -1.20
N LEU A 236 20.59 5.42 -0.19
CA LEU A 236 19.16 5.65 -0.37
C LEU A 236 18.89 7.07 -0.91
N MET A 237 19.55 8.09 -0.34
CA MET A 237 19.35 9.47 -0.79
C MET A 237 19.86 9.71 -2.22
N GLU A 238 20.93 9.05 -2.64
CA GLU A 238 21.39 9.07 -4.02
C GLU A 238 20.35 8.42 -4.98
N ALA A 239 19.75 7.30 -4.58
CA ALA A 239 18.66 6.69 -5.35
C ALA A 239 17.44 7.63 -5.45
N CYS A 240 17.10 8.35 -4.38
CA CYS A 240 16.04 9.35 -4.40
C CYS A 240 16.35 10.50 -5.41
N ARG A 241 17.61 10.96 -5.48
CA ARG A 241 18.01 11.97 -6.46
C ARG A 241 17.89 11.46 -7.90
N ARG A 242 18.38 10.24 -8.17
CA ARG A 242 18.23 9.60 -9.50
C ARG A 242 16.76 9.43 -9.88
N TYR A 243 15.90 9.01 -8.92
CA TYR A 243 14.46 8.90 -9.14
C TYR A 243 13.85 10.26 -9.51
N TYR A 244 14.19 11.32 -8.77
CA TYR A 244 13.73 12.68 -9.09
C TYR A 244 14.20 13.16 -10.46
N GLU A 245 15.47 12.97 -10.79
CA GLU A 245 16.04 13.34 -12.09
C GLU A 245 15.31 12.68 -13.27
N LYS A 246 14.94 11.39 -13.13
CA LYS A 246 14.23 10.64 -14.17
C LYS A 246 12.75 10.97 -14.28
N THR A 247 12.09 11.25 -13.17
CA THR A 247 10.62 11.36 -13.10
C THR A 247 10.13 12.80 -12.94
N SER A 248 10.98 13.71 -12.49
CA SER A 248 10.64 15.08 -12.04
C SER A 248 9.53 15.10 -10.97
N ARG A 249 9.34 13.99 -10.23
CA ARG A 249 8.31 13.86 -9.20
C ARG A 249 8.89 14.15 -7.83
N ARG A 250 8.27 15.09 -7.09
CA ARG A 250 8.61 15.36 -5.70
C ARG A 250 8.48 14.09 -4.86
N ILE A 251 9.46 13.85 -3.99
CA ILE A 251 9.48 12.69 -3.10
C ILE A 251 8.89 13.07 -1.74
N HIS A 252 8.08 12.17 -1.19
CA HIS A 252 7.55 12.26 0.16
C HIS A 252 8.45 11.45 1.10
N PHE A 253 8.77 11.97 2.26
CA PHE A 253 9.54 11.28 3.29
C PHE A 253 8.66 11.06 4.51
N GLU A 254 8.34 9.80 4.79
CA GLU A 254 7.62 9.39 5.98
C GLU A 254 8.58 9.34 7.16
N TYR A 255 8.24 9.99 8.26
CA TYR A 255 9.08 10.09 9.43
C TYR A 255 8.28 9.82 10.70
N ALA A 256 8.34 8.59 11.23
CA ALA A 256 7.72 8.20 12.49
C ALA A 256 8.45 8.90 13.65
N MET A 257 7.71 9.67 14.44
CA MET A 257 8.24 10.43 15.57
C MET A 257 8.33 9.54 16.80
N ILE A 258 9.54 9.12 17.17
CA ILE A 258 9.81 8.15 18.25
C ILE A 258 10.57 8.88 19.37
N GLN A 259 9.95 8.89 20.56
CA GLN A 259 10.46 9.61 21.73
C GLN A 259 11.88 9.17 22.10
N ASN A 260 12.78 10.13 22.28
CA ASN A 260 14.20 9.94 22.63
C ASN A 260 14.99 9.05 21.66
N VAL A 261 14.53 8.91 20.41
CA VAL A 261 15.22 8.13 19.39
C VAL A 261 15.56 9.00 18.18
N ASN A 262 14.56 9.72 17.63
CA ASN A 262 14.72 10.47 16.39
C ASN A 262 14.03 11.85 16.41
N ASP A 263 13.57 12.30 17.57
CA ASP A 263 12.70 13.48 17.73
C ASP A 263 13.42 14.73 18.29
N GLY A 264 14.76 14.68 18.46
CA GLY A 264 15.55 15.80 18.95
C GLY A 264 15.85 16.86 17.88
N PRO A 265 16.25 18.09 18.31
CA PRO A 265 16.60 19.18 17.39
C PRO A 265 17.77 18.85 16.46
N GLU A 266 18.74 18.08 16.93
CA GLU A 266 19.87 17.56 16.14
C GLU A 266 19.42 16.68 14.99
N HIS A 267 18.36 15.86 15.19
CA HIS A 267 17.80 15.01 14.16
C HIS A 267 17.08 15.82 13.06
N ALA A 268 16.40 16.92 13.44
CA ALA A 268 15.83 17.84 12.47
C ALA A 268 16.91 18.51 11.61
N LYS A 269 18.03 18.95 12.21
CA LYS A 269 19.17 19.51 11.46
C LYS A 269 19.80 18.49 10.50
N GLN A 270 19.98 17.24 10.93
CA GLN A 270 20.51 16.17 10.08
C GLN A 270 19.55 15.88 8.93
N LEU A 271 18.24 15.83 9.18
CA LEU A 271 17.23 15.60 8.14
C LEU A 271 17.24 16.73 7.10
N LEU A 272 17.32 17.98 7.52
CA LEU A 272 17.47 19.14 6.62
C LEU A 272 18.72 19.02 5.74
N ALA A 273 19.85 18.59 6.32
CA ALA A 273 21.08 18.38 5.57
C ALA A 273 20.94 17.27 4.50
N LEU A 274 20.27 16.15 4.84
CA LEU A 274 20.00 15.06 3.90
C LEU A 274 19.12 15.49 2.72
N LEU A 275 18.11 16.32 2.99
CA LEU A 275 17.12 16.75 2.00
C LEU A 275 17.57 17.94 1.15
N LYS A 276 18.73 18.53 1.47
CA LYS A 276 19.24 19.71 0.77
C LYS A 276 19.34 19.48 -0.74
N GLY A 277 18.68 20.37 -1.52
CA GLY A 277 18.68 20.33 -2.98
C GLY A 277 17.77 19.27 -3.61
N LEU A 278 16.97 18.55 -2.81
CA LEU A 278 15.95 17.60 -3.31
C LEU A 278 14.56 18.19 -3.04
N PRO A 279 13.69 18.33 -4.05
CA PRO A 279 12.28 18.67 -3.84
C PRO A 279 11.58 17.62 -3.00
N ALA A 280 11.40 17.91 -1.71
CA ALA A 280 10.92 16.99 -0.71
C ALA A 280 9.69 17.52 0.02
N HIS A 281 8.91 16.61 0.59
CA HIS A 281 7.89 16.86 1.58
C HIS A 281 8.06 15.84 2.70
N VAL A 282 8.08 16.30 3.94
CA VAL A 282 8.20 15.41 5.11
C VAL A 282 6.81 15.23 5.75
N ASN A 283 6.42 13.99 5.93
CA ASN A 283 5.20 13.63 6.64
C ASN A 283 5.58 13.07 8.02
N LEU A 284 5.37 13.85 9.06
CA LEU A 284 5.63 13.46 10.44
C LEU A 284 4.48 12.58 10.94
N ILE A 285 4.80 11.35 11.32
CA ILE A 285 3.82 10.37 11.75
C ILE A 285 3.93 10.18 13.27
N PRO A 286 2.93 10.60 14.05
CA PRO A 286 2.86 10.20 15.45
C PRO A 286 2.88 8.66 15.54
N LEU A 287 3.83 8.11 16.31
CA LEU A 287 3.96 6.66 16.42
C LEU A 287 2.72 6.06 17.05
N ASN A 288 2.19 5.01 16.42
CA ASN A 288 1.13 4.21 17.03
C ASN A 288 1.74 3.19 18.01
N HIS A 289 1.07 2.96 19.11
CA HIS A 289 1.50 1.97 20.09
C HIS A 289 1.38 0.55 19.50
N VAL A 290 2.45 -0.22 19.59
CA VAL A 290 2.51 -1.66 19.29
C VAL A 290 2.88 -2.36 20.59
N GLU A 291 2.03 -3.27 21.08
CA GLU A 291 2.19 -3.91 22.39
C GLU A 291 3.56 -4.58 22.58
N GLU A 292 4.07 -5.18 21.51
CA GLU A 292 5.35 -5.88 21.52
C GLU A 292 6.58 -4.95 21.32
N SER A 293 6.37 -3.65 21.12
CA SER A 293 7.47 -2.69 20.89
C SER A 293 7.71 -1.81 22.11
N PRO A 294 8.96 -1.66 22.56
CA PRO A 294 9.30 -0.75 23.66
C PRO A 294 9.31 0.75 23.23
N LEU A 295 9.10 1.03 21.94
CA LEU A 295 9.16 2.37 21.40
C LEU A 295 7.91 3.17 21.78
N LYS A 296 8.13 4.43 22.15
CA LYS A 296 7.06 5.35 22.61
C LYS A 296 6.84 6.48 21.60
N PRO A 297 5.61 6.97 21.46
CA PRO A 297 5.33 8.15 20.64
C PRO A 297 5.98 9.40 21.26
N SER A 298 6.46 10.28 20.38
CA SER A 298 6.93 11.61 20.78
C SER A 298 5.81 12.47 21.35
N THR A 299 6.14 13.41 22.22
CA THR A 299 5.16 14.37 22.74
C THR A 299 4.67 15.30 21.63
N LYS A 300 3.47 15.84 21.77
CA LYS A 300 2.92 16.83 20.81
C LYS A 300 3.84 18.05 20.67
N ALA A 301 4.46 18.48 21.78
CA ALA A 301 5.41 19.60 21.79
C ALA A 301 6.67 19.28 20.97
N ALA A 302 7.24 18.08 21.12
CA ALA A 302 8.40 17.65 20.33
C ALA A 302 8.07 17.58 18.83
N VAL A 303 6.90 17.02 18.47
CA VAL A 303 6.44 16.96 17.07
C VAL A 303 6.28 18.37 16.48
N ALA A 304 5.66 19.30 17.20
CA ALA A 304 5.47 20.67 16.75
C ALA A 304 6.82 21.43 16.61
N ALA A 305 7.74 21.25 17.56
CA ALA A 305 9.08 21.83 17.48
C ALA A 305 9.89 21.28 16.31
N PHE A 306 9.80 19.97 16.04
CA PHE A 306 10.46 19.32 14.92
C PHE A 306 9.89 19.81 13.58
N GLN A 307 8.56 19.89 13.47
CA GLN A 307 7.89 20.45 12.28
C GLN A 307 8.37 21.87 12.00
N LYS A 308 8.32 22.74 13.03
CA LYS A 308 8.78 24.12 12.91
C LYS A 308 10.24 24.20 12.45
N ALA A 309 11.13 23.38 13.00
CA ALA A 309 12.55 23.37 12.62
C ALA A 309 12.73 22.98 11.13
N LEU A 310 11.94 22.05 10.59
CA LEU A 310 11.96 21.71 9.17
C LEU A 310 11.44 22.85 8.29
N GLU A 311 10.34 23.49 8.69
CA GLU A 311 9.75 24.61 7.95
C GLU A 311 10.67 25.85 7.97
N ASP A 312 11.26 26.19 9.11
CA ASP A 312 12.26 27.25 9.22
C ASP A 312 13.51 26.96 8.34
N GLY A 313 13.83 25.67 8.12
CA GLY A 313 14.88 25.23 7.22
C GLY A 313 14.46 25.12 5.74
N GLY A 314 13.24 25.55 5.39
CA GLY A 314 12.73 25.58 4.01
C GLY A 314 12.18 24.24 3.47
N VAL A 315 11.98 23.24 4.34
CA VAL A 315 11.38 21.96 3.98
C VAL A 315 9.92 21.93 4.40
N THR A 316 9.00 21.69 3.46
CA THR A 316 7.57 21.54 3.78
C THR A 316 7.37 20.29 4.64
N ALA A 317 6.76 20.46 5.81
CA ALA A 317 6.46 19.38 6.73
C ALA A 317 4.98 19.39 7.15
N THR A 318 4.36 18.22 7.24
CA THR A 318 3.00 18.05 7.74
C THR A 318 2.97 16.97 8.83
N VAL A 319 2.10 17.16 9.81
CA VAL A 319 1.82 16.12 10.81
C VAL A 319 0.63 15.31 10.34
N ARG A 320 0.81 14.00 10.19
CA ARG A 320 -0.25 13.08 9.77
C ARG A 320 -1.38 13.07 10.78
N ARG A 321 -2.61 13.24 10.30
CA ARG A 321 -3.82 13.09 11.13
C ARG A 321 -3.94 11.65 11.60
N THR A 322 -4.19 11.47 12.88
CA THR A 322 -4.53 10.16 13.44
C THR A 322 -6.00 9.89 13.17
N LEU A 323 -6.28 8.98 12.23
CA LEU A 323 -7.63 8.53 11.90
C LEU A 323 -7.89 7.16 12.52
N GLY A 324 -9.17 6.86 12.83
CA GLY A 324 -9.57 5.60 13.43
C GLY A 324 -8.93 5.34 14.79
N SER A 325 -8.77 6.38 15.63
CA SER A 325 -8.10 6.26 16.93
C SER A 325 -8.88 5.45 17.96
N ASP A 326 -10.14 5.15 17.69
CA ASP A 326 -11.07 4.34 18.49
C ASP A 326 -11.23 2.91 17.96
N ILE A 327 -10.58 2.63 16.85
CA ILE A 327 -10.48 1.30 16.25
C ILE A 327 -9.02 0.91 16.04
N GLU A 328 -8.74 -0.33 15.71
CA GLU A 328 -7.37 -0.81 15.46
C GLU A 328 -6.87 -0.41 14.06
N ALA A 329 -6.96 0.90 13.71
CA ALA A 329 -6.66 1.38 12.36
C ALA A 329 -5.18 1.28 11.97
N SER A 330 -4.26 1.08 12.92
CA SER A 330 -2.83 0.90 12.64
C SER A 330 -2.54 -0.39 11.88
N CYS A 331 -1.55 -0.34 10.97
CA CYS A 331 -1.19 -1.47 10.12
C CYS A 331 -0.77 -2.72 10.90
N GLY A 332 -1.23 -3.88 10.47
CA GLY A 332 -0.84 -5.19 10.99
C GLY A 332 -1.46 -5.60 12.31
N GLN A 333 -2.05 -4.69 13.08
CA GLN A 333 -2.57 -4.99 14.42
C GLN A 333 -3.77 -5.93 14.40
N LEU A 334 -4.74 -5.69 13.53
CA LEU A 334 -5.97 -6.48 13.45
C LEU A 334 -5.69 -7.90 12.96
N ARG A 335 -4.85 -8.04 11.91
CA ARG A 335 -4.41 -9.33 11.39
C ARG A 335 -3.70 -10.14 12.48
N ARG A 336 -2.78 -9.50 13.21
CA ARG A 336 -2.01 -10.20 14.25
C ARG A 336 -2.91 -10.72 15.38
N LYS A 337 -3.85 -9.92 15.87
CA LYS A 337 -4.82 -10.37 16.88
C LYS A 337 -5.66 -11.54 16.38
N TYR A 338 -6.12 -11.48 15.14
CA TYR A 338 -6.89 -12.56 14.54
C TYR A 338 -6.06 -13.85 14.39
N THR A 339 -4.80 -13.74 13.93
CA THR A 339 -3.91 -14.90 13.80
C THR A 339 -3.65 -15.55 15.16
N LYS A 340 -3.37 -14.75 16.22
CA LYS A 340 -3.22 -15.27 17.59
C LYS A 340 -4.48 -15.99 18.07
N GLN A 341 -5.67 -15.44 17.81
CA GLN A 341 -6.93 -16.07 18.19
C GLN A 341 -7.17 -17.44 17.55
N ILE A 342 -6.75 -17.60 16.27
CA ILE A 342 -6.81 -18.90 15.57
C ILE A 342 -5.80 -19.88 16.16
N GLU A 343 -4.57 -19.42 16.46
CA GLU A 343 -3.51 -20.25 17.03
C GLU A 343 -3.88 -20.75 18.45
N GLU A 344 -4.58 -19.93 19.23
CA GLU A 344 -5.03 -20.24 20.58
C GLU A 344 -6.31 -21.09 20.63
N ASN A 345 -7.13 -21.08 19.57
CA ASN A 345 -8.39 -21.82 19.43
C ASN A 345 -8.46 -22.46 18.02
N PRO A 346 -7.64 -23.51 17.77
CA PRO A 346 -7.56 -24.19 16.47
C PRO A 346 -8.84 -24.95 16.07
#